data_b5ee0817c64d2926407209df98bf9750
#
_entry.id   b5ee0817c64d2926407209df98bf9750
#
_cell.length_a   1.000
_cell.length_b   1.000
_cell.length_c   1.000
_cell.angle_alpha   90.00
_cell.angle_beta   90.00
_cell.angle_gamma   90.00
#
_symmetry.space_group_name_H-M   'P 1'
#
loop_
_entity.id
_entity.type
_entity.pdbx_description
1 polymer ?
#
loop_
_entity_poly.entity_id
_entity_poly.type
_entity_poly.pdbx_seq_one_letter_code
_entity_poly.pdbx_strand_id
1 'polypeptide(L)'
;MSAPRVTIGLPVYNGEKYLATAIESILTQTYRDFELIIADNASTDGTAAICRAYTAKDDRVRYVRNAQNLGAAPNFNLTLALARGEYFKWAAYDDWIGPAYLEHCVAALDAYPDVVLCQTATQAVNAAGVPDTVLRYHPGVYSTRPEQRFRSIAMIRDNTAVPVFGLIRTDILRRTSCIGSYPSSDVVLLAELSLYGPFLELDVPLFFWRVHPQQSTRGVYAVERDRVAWFDTAAAARVTLPKWQFFHGYIRAVMRAPLGWGQRLYCYAHIGRWVFMRDHYRAMVKDLLLAARGRASARSDISPP
;
A
#
# COMPACT_ATOMS: atom_id res chain seq x y z
N MET A 1 14.47 -13.37 -23.02
CA MET A 1 13.14 -12.74 -23.07
C MET A 1 13.30 -11.28 -22.64
N SER A 2 12.63 -10.35 -23.30
CA SER A 2 12.57 -8.94 -22.87
C SER A 2 11.93 -8.84 -21.48
N ALA A 3 12.25 -7.79 -20.73
CA ALA A 3 11.55 -7.53 -19.47
C ALA A 3 10.06 -7.26 -19.77
N PRO A 4 9.14 -7.77 -18.94
CA PRO A 4 7.71 -7.49 -19.11
C PRO A 4 7.45 -6.01 -18.88
N ARG A 5 6.43 -5.45 -19.52
CA ARG A 5 6.11 -4.05 -19.36
C ARG A 5 5.43 -3.73 -18.03
N VAL A 6 4.66 -4.65 -17.50
CA VAL A 6 3.98 -4.50 -16.20
C VAL A 6 4.46 -5.59 -15.23
N THR A 7 4.76 -5.22 -13.98
CA THR A 7 4.91 -6.16 -12.88
C THR A 7 3.73 -6.02 -11.92
N ILE A 8 3.08 -7.13 -11.61
CA ILE A 8 2.07 -7.20 -10.55
C ILE A 8 2.68 -7.91 -9.36
N GLY A 9 2.75 -7.24 -8.21
CA GLY A 9 3.21 -7.80 -6.95
C GLY A 9 2.03 -8.19 -6.08
N LEU A 10 1.90 -9.47 -5.72
CA LEU A 10 0.86 -10.02 -4.88
C LEU A 10 1.47 -10.57 -3.59
N PRO A 11 1.62 -9.73 -2.53
CA PRO A 11 2.00 -10.21 -1.22
C PRO A 11 0.83 -10.96 -0.58
N VAL A 12 1.09 -12.11 0.04
CA VAL A 12 0.06 -12.93 0.66
C VAL A 12 0.54 -13.54 1.98
N TYR A 13 -0.37 -13.64 2.95
CA TYR A 13 -0.22 -14.42 4.17
C TYR A 13 -1.56 -15.05 4.55
N ASN A 14 -1.63 -16.39 4.56
CA ASN A 14 -2.85 -17.15 4.85
C ASN A 14 -4.04 -16.70 3.98
N GLY A 15 -3.85 -16.75 2.65
CA GLY A 15 -4.80 -16.26 1.66
C GLY A 15 -5.65 -17.34 0.98
N GLU A 16 -5.61 -18.58 1.42
CA GLU A 16 -6.22 -19.74 0.78
C GLU A 16 -7.62 -19.47 0.23
N LYS A 17 -8.43 -18.73 0.98
CA LYS A 17 -9.84 -18.51 0.68
C LYS A 17 -10.10 -17.72 -0.60
N TYR A 18 -9.27 -16.71 -0.90
CA TYR A 18 -9.55 -15.75 -1.97
C TYR A 18 -8.46 -15.69 -3.05
N LEU A 19 -7.27 -16.21 -2.74
CA LEU A 19 -6.07 -16.09 -3.57
C LEU A 19 -6.28 -16.58 -5.01
N ALA A 20 -6.98 -17.71 -5.19
CA ALA A 20 -7.24 -18.25 -6.53
C ALA A 20 -8.02 -17.26 -7.40
N THR A 21 -9.07 -16.63 -6.86
CA THR A 21 -9.85 -15.60 -7.57
C THR A 21 -8.99 -14.40 -7.96
N ALA A 22 -8.13 -13.93 -7.05
CA ALA A 22 -7.21 -12.81 -7.31
C ALA A 22 -6.23 -13.16 -8.46
N ILE A 23 -5.58 -14.34 -8.40
CA ILE A 23 -4.65 -14.80 -9.45
C ILE A 23 -5.37 -14.95 -10.80
N GLU A 24 -6.52 -15.59 -10.84
CA GLU A 24 -7.28 -15.79 -12.08
C GLU A 24 -7.67 -14.47 -12.73
N SER A 25 -8.10 -13.48 -11.94
CA SER A 25 -8.44 -12.15 -12.45
C SER A 25 -7.25 -11.45 -13.11
N ILE A 26 -6.04 -11.71 -12.61
CA ILE A 26 -4.80 -11.17 -13.18
C ILE A 26 -4.41 -11.95 -14.44
N LEU A 27 -4.45 -13.27 -14.43
CA LEU A 27 -4.03 -14.09 -15.57
C LEU A 27 -4.96 -13.97 -16.78
N THR A 28 -6.22 -13.60 -16.55
CA THR A 28 -7.24 -13.38 -17.60
C THR A 28 -7.28 -11.97 -18.16
N GLN A 29 -6.36 -11.05 -17.75
CA GLN A 29 -6.29 -9.71 -18.32
C GLN A 29 -6.11 -9.74 -19.84
N THR A 30 -6.75 -8.79 -20.55
CA THR A 30 -6.61 -8.61 -22.00
C THR A 30 -5.21 -8.15 -22.38
N TYR A 31 -4.59 -7.31 -21.56
CA TYR A 31 -3.18 -6.92 -21.68
C TYR A 31 -2.28 -8.08 -21.24
N ARG A 32 -1.37 -8.57 -22.12
CA ARG A 32 -0.63 -9.82 -21.91
C ARG A 32 0.83 -9.64 -21.46
N ASP A 33 1.43 -8.47 -21.70
CA ASP A 33 2.85 -8.20 -21.41
C ASP A 33 3.05 -7.82 -19.93
N PHE A 34 2.88 -8.82 -19.05
CA PHE A 34 3.09 -8.67 -17.61
C PHE A 34 3.73 -9.90 -16.97
N GLU A 35 4.32 -9.71 -15.79
CA GLU A 35 4.66 -10.76 -14.84
C GLU A 35 3.83 -10.62 -13.57
N LEU A 36 3.53 -11.72 -12.90
CA LEU A 36 2.93 -11.79 -11.58
C LEU A 36 3.92 -12.36 -10.58
N ILE A 37 4.30 -11.57 -9.57
CA ILE A 37 5.17 -11.99 -8.47
C ILE A 37 4.31 -12.24 -7.24
N ILE A 38 4.18 -13.48 -6.80
CA ILE A 38 3.49 -13.85 -5.58
C ILE A 38 4.52 -14.01 -4.47
N ALA A 39 4.46 -13.17 -3.43
CA ALA A 39 5.32 -13.23 -2.26
C ALA A 39 4.54 -13.79 -1.06
N ASP A 40 4.74 -15.07 -0.79
CA ASP A 40 4.13 -15.79 0.34
C ASP A 40 4.92 -15.55 1.63
N ASN A 41 4.31 -14.92 2.58
CA ASN A 41 4.92 -14.52 3.85
C ASN A 41 4.97 -15.66 4.88
N ALA A 42 5.39 -16.87 4.46
CA ALA A 42 5.43 -18.10 5.25
C ALA A 42 4.02 -18.55 5.71
N SER A 43 3.05 -18.58 4.80
CA SER A 43 1.68 -19.04 5.08
C SER A 43 1.65 -20.47 5.62
N THR A 44 0.68 -20.74 6.50
CA THR A 44 0.49 -22.04 7.19
C THR A 44 -0.75 -22.81 6.73
N ASP A 45 -1.55 -22.20 5.81
CA ASP A 45 -2.73 -22.77 5.18
C ASP A 45 -2.42 -23.30 3.75
N GLY A 46 -3.43 -23.51 2.93
CA GLY A 46 -3.32 -23.98 1.55
C GLY A 46 -2.67 -23.01 0.55
N THR A 47 -2.31 -21.79 0.97
CA THR A 47 -1.75 -20.74 0.10
C THR A 47 -0.58 -21.24 -0.76
N ALA A 48 0.39 -21.93 -0.16
CA ALA A 48 1.57 -22.41 -0.89
C ALA A 48 1.23 -23.45 -1.97
N ALA A 49 0.21 -24.29 -1.75
CA ALA A 49 -0.25 -25.26 -2.75
C ALA A 49 -0.88 -24.55 -3.95
N ILE A 50 -1.71 -23.54 -3.71
CA ILE A 50 -2.33 -22.71 -4.75
C ILE A 50 -1.24 -22.02 -5.58
N CYS A 51 -0.28 -21.34 -4.94
CA CYS A 51 0.81 -20.65 -5.64
C CYS A 51 1.60 -21.56 -6.57
N ARG A 52 2.00 -22.75 -6.07
CA ARG A 52 2.72 -23.75 -6.90
C ARG A 52 1.90 -24.24 -8.08
N ALA A 53 0.59 -24.44 -7.90
CA ALA A 53 -0.28 -24.88 -8.98
C ALA A 53 -0.37 -23.85 -10.12
N TYR A 54 -0.44 -22.55 -9.80
CA TYR A 54 -0.44 -21.49 -10.82
C TYR A 54 0.93 -21.27 -11.47
N THR A 55 2.02 -21.35 -10.72
CA THR A 55 3.37 -21.29 -11.27
C THR A 55 3.65 -22.43 -12.27
N ALA A 56 3.07 -23.61 -12.05
CA ALA A 56 3.21 -24.72 -12.98
C ALA A 56 2.35 -24.58 -14.26
N LYS A 57 1.35 -23.70 -14.26
CA LYS A 57 0.40 -23.50 -15.37
C LYS A 57 0.73 -22.30 -16.25
N ASP A 58 1.41 -21.29 -15.72
CA ASP A 58 1.63 -20.02 -16.44
C ASP A 58 3.03 -19.45 -16.11
N ASP A 59 3.87 -19.36 -17.13
CA ASP A 59 5.28 -18.92 -17.03
C ASP A 59 5.42 -17.44 -16.61
N ARG A 60 4.34 -16.67 -16.68
CA ARG A 60 4.30 -15.28 -16.16
C ARG A 60 4.26 -15.22 -14.65
N VAL A 61 3.94 -16.32 -13.95
CA VAL A 61 3.82 -16.40 -12.50
C VAL A 61 5.15 -16.78 -11.87
N ARG A 62 5.64 -15.94 -10.98
CA ARG A 62 6.82 -16.18 -10.13
C ARG A 62 6.38 -16.29 -8.67
N TYR A 63 6.70 -17.38 -8.03
CA TYR A 63 6.42 -17.63 -6.62
C TYR A 63 7.67 -17.55 -5.78
N VAL A 64 7.62 -16.71 -4.74
CA VAL A 64 8.69 -16.55 -3.75
C VAL A 64 8.07 -16.75 -2.37
N ARG A 65 8.68 -17.59 -1.55
CA ARG A 65 8.24 -17.83 -0.18
C ARG A 65 9.29 -17.35 0.81
N ASN A 66 8.89 -16.53 1.77
CA ASN A 66 9.74 -16.13 2.89
C ASN A 66 9.97 -17.31 3.84
N ALA A 67 11.13 -17.36 4.49
CA ALA A 67 11.45 -18.39 5.50
C ALA A 67 10.58 -18.23 6.78
N GLN A 68 10.14 -16.99 7.06
CA GLN A 68 9.29 -16.65 8.20
C GLN A 68 8.36 -15.48 7.83
N ASN A 69 7.33 -15.25 8.64
CA ASN A 69 6.46 -14.09 8.48
C ASN A 69 7.21 -12.81 8.89
N LEU A 70 7.48 -11.94 7.92
CA LEU A 70 8.19 -10.67 8.08
C LEU A 70 7.27 -9.49 8.42
N GLY A 71 5.94 -9.71 8.35
CA GLY A 71 4.93 -8.64 8.34
C GLY A 71 4.61 -8.16 6.92
N ALA A 72 3.55 -7.35 6.81
CA ALA A 72 3.04 -6.93 5.51
C ALA A 72 4.02 -6.01 4.78
N ALA A 73 4.57 -4.98 5.43
CA ALA A 73 5.39 -3.98 4.76
C ALA A 73 6.64 -4.56 4.08
N PRO A 74 7.47 -5.40 4.73
CA PRO A 74 8.58 -6.06 4.04
C PRO A 74 8.13 -6.96 2.89
N ASN A 75 6.99 -7.65 3.03
CA ASN A 75 6.48 -8.55 2.00
C ASN A 75 5.94 -7.79 0.77
N PHE A 76 5.25 -6.66 0.98
CA PHE A 76 4.85 -5.73 -0.09
C PHE A 76 6.09 -5.20 -0.83
N ASN A 77 7.09 -4.71 -0.09
CA ASN A 77 8.30 -4.14 -0.67
C ASN A 77 9.16 -5.20 -1.39
N LEU A 78 9.13 -6.46 -0.95
CA LEU A 78 9.81 -7.57 -1.64
C LEU A 78 9.30 -7.71 -3.08
N THR A 79 7.99 -7.62 -3.31
CA THR A 79 7.44 -7.73 -4.67
C THR A 79 7.92 -6.59 -5.58
N LEU A 80 8.07 -5.37 -5.06
CA LEU A 80 8.62 -4.25 -5.80
C LEU A 80 10.14 -4.40 -6.04
N ALA A 81 10.88 -4.91 -5.06
CA ALA A 81 12.32 -5.16 -5.22
C ALA A 81 12.62 -6.17 -6.34
N LEU A 82 11.73 -7.14 -6.54
CA LEU A 82 11.83 -8.18 -7.57
C LEU A 82 11.25 -7.74 -8.94
N ALA A 83 10.56 -6.61 -9.00
CA ALA A 83 9.88 -6.12 -10.19
C ALA A 83 10.86 -5.75 -11.30
N ARG A 84 10.46 -6.03 -12.56
CA ARG A 84 11.24 -5.71 -13.78
C ARG A 84 10.48 -4.79 -14.74
N GLY A 85 9.17 -4.62 -14.52
CA GLY A 85 8.29 -3.84 -15.39
C GLY A 85 8.52 -2.33 -15.30
N GLU A 86 8.20 -1.64 -16.40
CA GLU A 86 8.11 -0.19 -16.47
C GLU A 86 7.03 0.35 -15.54
N TYR A 87 5.92 -0.39 -15.44
CA TYR A 87 4.82 -0.13 -14.54
C TYR A 87 4.73 -1.21 -13.47
N PHE A 88 4.30 -0.81 -12.28
CA PHE A 88 4.12 -1.69 -11.13
C PHE A 88 2.73 -1.52 -10.52
N LYS A 89 2.12 -2.63 -10.13
CA LYS A 89 0.86 -2.66 -9.38
C LYS A 89 0.96 -3.64 -8.22
N TRP A 90 0.61 -3.19 -7.00
CA TRP A 90 0.28 -4.16 -5.96
C TRP A 90 -1.11 -4.76 -6.19
N ALA A 91 -1.27 -6.02 -5.86
CA ALA A 91 -2.55 -6.71 -5.80
C ALA A 91 -2.75 -7.28 -4.40
N ALA A 92 -3.92 -7.06 -3.80
CA ALA A 92 -4.32 -7.75 -2.58
C ALA A 92 -4.84 -9.15 -2.94
N TYR A 93 -4.62 -10.13 -2.05
CA TYR A 93 -5.00 -11.52 -2.29
C TYR A 93 -6.53 -11.75 -2.20
N ASP A 94 -7.27 -10.81 -1.62
CA ASP A 94 -8.71 -10.84 -1.37
C ASP A 94 -9.54 -9.98 -2.33
N ASP A 95 -8.88 -9.17 -3.16
CA ASP A 95 -9.48 -8.34 -4.20
C ASP A 95 -9.30 -8.96 -5.59
N TRP A 96 -9.95 -8.36 -6.61
CA TRP A 96 -9.74 -8.74 -8.01
C TRP A 96 -9.91 -7.56 -8.97
N ILE A 97 -9.48 -7.75 -10.23
CA ILE A 97 -9.57 -6.75 -11.29
C ILE A 97 -10.34 -7.29 -12.49
N GLY A 98 -11.12 -6.42 -13.14
CA GLY A 98 -11.82 -6.75 -14.37
C GLY A 98 -10.86 -6.97 -15.54
N PRO A 99 -11.26 -7.73 -16.58
CA PRO A 99 -10.35 -8.18 -17.65
C PRO A 99 -9.58 -7.08 -18.39
N ALA A 100 -10.14 -5.89 -18.52
CA ALA A 100 -9.52 -4.75 -19.24
C ALA A 100 -8.79 -3.76 -18.34
N TYR A 101 -8.61 -4.06 -17.03
CA TYR A 101 -8.01 -3.12 -16.07
C TYR A 101 -6.61 -2.68 -16.50
N LEU A 102 -5.72 -3.62 -16.80
CA LEU A 102 -4.34 -3.31 -17.21
C LEU A 102 -4.29 -2.57 -18.54
N GLU A 103 -5.08 -2.99 -19.52
CA GLU A 103 -5.15 -2.35 -20.83
C GLU A 103 -5.52 -0.86 -20.71
N HIS A 104 -6.56 -0.55 -19.95
CA HIS A 104 -6.99 0.84 -19.73
C HIS A 104 -5.92 1.65 -18.96
N CYS A 105 -5.34 1.10 -17.89
CA CYS A 105 -4.36 1.81 -17.09
C CYS A 105 -3.04 2.03 -17.84
N VAL A 106 -2.56 1.05 -18.61
CA VAL A 106 -1.35 1.17 -19.44
C VAL A 106 -1.57 2.22 -20.53
N ALA A 107 -2.68 2.15 -21.28
CA ALA A 107 -2.99 3.13 -22.30
C ALA A 107 -3.07 4.55 -21.74
N ALA A 108 -3.63 4.72 -20.55
CA ALA A 108 -3.72 6.01 -19.89
C ALA A 108 -2.33 6.54 -19.47
N LEU A 109 -1.47 5.71 -18.87
CA LEU A 109 -0.12 6.11 -18.50
C LEU A 109 0.75 6.41 -19.72
N ASP A 110 0.54 5.72 -20.84
CA ASP A 110 1.24 6.00 -22.11
C ASP A 110 0.81 7.36 -22.71
N ALA A 111 -0.49 7.65 -22.64
CA ALA A 111 -1.04 8.89 -23.16
C ALA A 111 -0.70 10.13 -22.31
N TYR A 112 -0.47 9.93 -21.01
CA TYR A 112 -0.22 11.03 -20.06
C TYR A 112 1.11 10.82 -19.29
N PRO A 113 2.26 11.20 -19.87
CA PRO A 113 3.59 10.96 -19.29
C PRO A 113 3.80 11.57 -17.90
N ASP A 114 3.11 12.67 -17.57
CA ASP A 114 3.19 13.34 -16.28
C ASP A 114 2.40 12.62 -15.17
N VAL A 115 1.45 11.74 -15.52
CA VAL A 115 0.68 10.95 -14.58
C VAL A 115 1.55 9.86 -13.97
N VAL A 116 1.62 9.80 -12.63
CA VAL A 116 2.48 8.83 -11.92
C VAL A 116 1.74 7.58 -11.48
N LEU A 117 0.42 7.68 -11.32
CA LEU A 117 -0.45 6.61 -10.90
C LEU A 117 -1.77 6.66 -11.67
N CYS A 118 -2.18 5.53 -12.23
CA CYS A 118 -3.50 5.36 -12.84
C CYS A 118 -4.28 4.26 -12.14
N GLN A 119 -5.54 4.51 -11.88
CA GLN A 119 -6.49 3.53 -11.35
C GLN A 119 -7.83 3.66 -12.06
N THR A 120 -8.70 2.68 -11.85
CA THR A 120 -10.13 2.75 -12.23
C THR A 120 -10.98 3.09 -11.02
N ALA A 121 -12.24 3.46 -11.23
CA ALA A 121 -13.21 3.49 -10.15
C ALA A 121 -13.27 2.12 -9.45
N THR A 122 -13.57 2.13 -8.16
CA THR A 122 -13.56 0.94 -7.31
C THR A 122 -14.98 0.47 -7.03
N GLN A 123 -15.30 -0.75 -7.39
CA GLN A 123 -16.52 -1.42 -6.98
C GLN A 123 -16.30 -2.11 -5.62
N ALA A 124 -16.90 -1.59 -4.56
CA ALA A 124 -16.96 -2.33 -3.31
C ALA A 124 -17.88 -3.55 -3.48
N VAL A 125 -17.48 -4.69 -2.92
CA VAL A 125 -18.24 -5.94 -2.94
C VAL A 125 -18.24 -6.57 -1.55
N ASN A 126 -19.27 -7.31 -1.20
CA ASN A 126 -19.29 -8.04 0.07
C ASN A 126 -18.40 -9.31 0.02
N ALA A 127 -18.33 -10.04 1.13
CA ALA A 127 -17.53 -11.28 1.24
C ALA A 127 -17.89 -12.35 0.20
N ALA A 128 -19.13 -12.37 -0.30
CA ALA A 128 -19.60 -13.27 -1.35
C ALA A 128 -19.32 -12.76 -2.77
N GLY A 129 -18.76 -11.53 -2.91
CA GLY A 129 -18.51 -10.93 -4.21
C GLY A 129 -19.71 -10.17 -4.82
N VAL A 130 -20.78 -9.99 -4.06
CA VAL A 130 -21.95 -9.22 -4.53
C VAL A 130 -21.61 -7.73 -4.50
N PRO A 131 -21.83 -6.99 -5.62
CA PRO A 131 -21.60 -5.56 -5.70
C PRO A 131 -22.43 -4.76 -4.67
N ASP A 132 -21.80 -3.74 -4.10
CA ASP A 132 -22.41 -2.77 -3.19
C ASP A 132 -22.26 -1.37 -3.80
N THR A 133 -21.29 -0.58 -3.38
CA THR A 133 -21.12 0.82 -3.75
C THR A 133 -19.93 1.01 -4.69
N VAL A 134 -20.07 1.91 -5.68
CA VAL A 134 -18.92 2.39 -6.47
C VAL A 134 -18.26 3.54 -5.72
N LEU A 135 -17.00 3.34 -5.36
CA LEU A 135 -16.17 4.34 -4.71
C LEU A 135 -15.34 5.09 -5.75
N ARG A 136 -15.24 6.40 -5.57
CA ARG A 136 -14.40 7.29 -6.37
C ARG A 136 -13.44 8.01 -5.46
N TYR A 137 -12.23 8.16 -5.95
CA TYR A 137 -11.17 8.79 -5.20
C TYR A 137 -10.91 10.19 -5.76
N HIS A 138 -11.40 11.23 -5.09
CA HIS A 138 -11.34 12.63 -5.56
C HIS A 138 -10.61 13.61 -4.62
N PRO A 139 -9.42 13.33 -4.14
CA PRO A 139 -8.76 14.22 -3.16
C PRO A 139 -7.98 15.38 -3.79
N GLY A 140 -8.35 15.86 -4.96
CA GLY A 140 -7.63 16.98 -5.63
C GLY A 140 -6.24 16.60 -6.17
N VAL A 141 -6.02 15.31 -6.42
CA VAL A 141 -4.75 14.76 -6.95
C VAL A 141 -4.47 15.09 -8.42
N TYR A 142 -5.43 15.76 -9.07
CA TYR A 142 -5.29 16.21 -10.49
C TYR A 142 -4.67 17.60 -10.63
N SER A 143 -4.40 18.31 -9.53
CA SER A 143 -3.80 19.63 -9.58
C SER A 143 -2.43 19.60 -10.28
N THR A 144 -2.11 20.59 -11.08
CA THR A 144 -0.77 20.77 -11.66
C THR A 144 0.29 21.12 -10.60
N ARG A 145 -0.14 21.57 -9.41
CA ARG A 145 0.72 22.01 -8.31
C ARG A 145 0.98 20.86 -7.33
N PRO A 146 2.21 20.36 -7.19
CA PRO A 146 2.53 19.20 -6.36
C PRO A 146 2.17 19.39 -4.87
N GLU A 147 2.37 20.60 -4.34
CA GLU A 147 2.04 20.89 -2.95
C GLU A 147 0.52 20.87 -2.67
N GLN A 148 -0.31 21.14 -3.67
CA GLN A 148 -1.77 21.04 -3.54
C GLN A 148 -2.21 19.57 -3.57
N ARG A 149 -1.60 18.75 -4.43
CA ARG A 149 -1.85 17.31 -4.46
C ARG A 149 -1.49 16.66 -3.13
N PHE A 150 -0.29 16.97 -2.59
CA PHE A 150 0.13 16.52 -1.28
C PHE A 150 -0.87 16.90 -0.18
N ARG A 151 -1.28 18.17 -0.14
CA ARG A 151 -2.28 18.63 0.81
C ARG A 151 -3.57 17.81 0.71
N SER A 152 -4.05 17.53 -0.49
CA SER A 152 -5.31 16.80 -0.71
C SER A 152 -5.27 15.43 -0.08
N ILE A 153 -4.14 14.70 -0.16
CA ILE A 153 -3.98 13.39 0.46
C ILE A 153 -3.70 13.51 1.95
N ALA A 154 -2.77 14.38 2.34
CA ALA A 154 -2.39 14.54 3.75
C ALA A 154 -3.54 15.02 4.65
N MET A 155 -4.51 15.75 4.09
CA MET A 155 -5.69 16.27 4.80
C MET A 155 -6.96 15.42 4.59
N ILE A 156 -6.84 14.24 3.96
CA ILE A 156 -8.00 13.37 3.71
C ILE A 156 -8.63 12.92 5.02
N ARG A 157 -9.97 12.96 5.09
CA ARG A 157 -10.69 12.58 6.30
C ARG A 157 -11.00 11.09 6.37
N ASP A 158 -11.29 10.49 5.24
CA ASP A 158 -11.64 9.08 5.13
C ASP A 158 -10.45 8.33 4.53
N ASN A 159 -9.82 7.52 5.37
CA ASN A 159 -8.53 6.90 5.12
C ASN A 159 -8.66 5.66 4.21
N THR A 160 -9.19 5.84 3.00
CA THR A 160 -9.19 4.80 1.98
C THR A 160 -7.93 4.93 1.13
N ALA A 161 -6.92 4.11 1.39
CA ALA A 161 -5.68 4.08 0.61
C ALA A 161 -5.80 3.19 -0.65
N VAL A 162 -7.02 3.01 -1.16
CA VAL A 162 -7.30 2.19 -2.36
C VAL A 162 -6.38 2.51 -3.54
N PRO A 163 -6.00 3.79 -3.81
CA PRO A 163 -5.10 4.11 -4.91
C PRO A 163 -3.72 3.45 -4.83
N VAL A 164 -3.31 2.92 -3.68
CA VAL A 164 -2.05 2.16 -3.58
C VAL A 164 -2.04 0.93 -4.48
N PHE A 165 -3.24 0.41 -4.81
CA PHE A 165 -3.46 -0.70 -5.74
C PHE A 165 -3.63 -0.24 -7.20
N GLY A 166 -3.37 1.01 -7.53
CA GLY A 166 -3.29 1.51 -8.89
C GLY A 166 -2.06 1.01 -9.65
N LEU A 167 -2.01 1.27 -10.95
CA LEU A 167 -0.82 1.07 -11.78
C LEU A 167 0.09 2.29 -11.65
N ILE A 168 1.34 2.09 -11.25
CA ILE A 168 2.29 3.15 -10.85
C ILE A 168 3.54 3.06 -11.73
N ARG A 169 4.15 4.19 -12.09
CA ARG A 169 5.47 4.19 -12.72
C ARG A 169 6.51 3.64 -11.76
N THR A 170 7.17 2.55 -12.14
CA THR A 170 8.11 1.82 -11.29
C THR A 170 9.30 2.68 -10.86
N ASP A 171 9.82 3.51 -11.78
CA ASP A 171 10.96 4.39 -11.51
C ASP A 171 10.61 5.46 -10.47
N ILE A 172 9.39 6.01 -10.50
CA ILE A 172 8.90 6.97 -9.51
C ILE A 172 8.67 6.27 -8.17
N LEU A 173 8.01 5.11 -8.17
CA LEU A 173 7.76 4.35 -6.95
C LEU A 173 9.06 4.02 -6.20
N ARG A 174 10.12 3.65 -6.92
CA ARG A 174 11.45 3.36 -6.35
C ARG A 174 12.17 4.58 -5.76
N ARG A 175 11.74 5.80 -6.09
CA ARG A 175 12.26 7.03 -5.47
C ARG A 175 11.59 7.36 -4.14
N THR A 176 10.52 6.66 -3.79
CA THR A 176 9.76 6.89 -2.56
C THR A 176 10.29 6.05 -1.40
N SER A 177 9.68 6.23 -0.21
CA SER A 177 9.91 5.37 0.96
C SER A 177 9.24 4.00 0.86
N CYS A 178 8.48 3.72 -0.17
CA CYS A 178 7.65 2.52 -0.30
C CYS A 178 6.68 2.34 0.90
N ILE A 179 6.23 1.10 1.17
CA ILE A 179 5.38 0.80 2.33
C ILE A 179 6.23 0.80 3.59
N GLY A 180 5.92 1.67 4.55
CA GLY A 180 6.61 1.74 5.82
C GLY A 180 6.13 0.68 6.82
N SER A 181 6.99 0.30 7.77
CA SER A 181 6.70 -0.66 8.84
C SER A 181 5.82 -0.06 9.95
N TYR A 182 4.76 0.65 9.60
CA TYR A 182 3.82 1.27 10.53
C TYR A 182 2.43 1.43 9.91
N PRO A 183 1.37 1.47 10.73
CA PRO A 183 -0.01 1.59 10.24
C PRO A 183 -0.23 2.85 9.41
N SER A 184 -1.00 2.72 8.32
CA SER A 184 -1.34 3.80 7.36
C SER A 184 -0.12 4.37 6.60
N SER A 185 0.96 3.63 6.48
CA SER A 185 2.13 4.02 5.68
C SER A 185 1.82 4.12 4.18
N ASP A 186 0.81 3.43 3.70
CA ASP A 186 0.22 3.53 2.37
C ASP A 186 -0.30 4.94 2.06
N VAL A 187 -0.93 5.62 3.02
CA VAL A 187 -1.35 7.02 2.88
C VAL A 187 -0.14 7.95 2.75
N VAL A 188 0.93 7.68 3.50
CA VAL A 188 2.19 8.45 3.39
C VAL A 188 2.82 8.24 2.02
N LEU A 189 2.83 7.00 1.52
CA LEU A 189 3.32 6.67 0.18
C LEU A 189 2.52 7.40 -0.90
N LEU A 190 1.19 7.39 -0.83
CA LEU A 190 0.35 8.11 -1.78
C LEU A 190 0.60 9.63 -1.74
N ALA A 191 0.74 10.20 -0.53
CA ALA A 191 1.11 11.60 -0.38
C ALA A 191 2.49 11.91 -1.00
N GLU A 192 3.47 11.01 -0.84
CA GLU A 192 4.79 11.14 -1.46
C GLU A 192 4.70 11.03 -2.98
N LEU A 193 4.03 10.01 -3.53
CA LEU A 193 3.83 9.84 -4.97
C LEU A 193 3.18 11.06 -5.62
N SER A 194 2.20 11.68 -4.95
CA SER A 194 1.52 12.87 -5.45
C SER A 194 2.43 14.09 -5.63
N LEU A 195 3.58 14.11 -4.99
CA LEU A 195 4.59 15.15 -5.17
C LEU A 195 5.35 15.02 -6.51
N TYR A 196 5.41 13.83 -7.07
CA TYR A 196 6.11 13.56 -8.33
C TYR A 196 5.23 13.73 -9.57
N GLY A 197 3.91 13.58 -9.44
CA GLY A 197 2.98 13.78 -10.56
C GLY A 197 1.52 13.62 -10.14
N PRO A 198 0.57 13.97 -11.02
CA PRO A 198 -0.86 13.75 -10.77
C PRO A 198 -1.20 12.26 -10.81
N PHE A 199 -2.33 11.91 -10.18
CA PHE A 199 -2.98 10.62 -10.32
C PHE A 199 -4.10 10.73 -11.37
N LEU A 200 -4.49 9.62 -11.96
CA LEU A 200 -5.61 9.55 -12.89
C LEU A 200 -6.56 8.44 -12.44
N GLU A 201 -7.84 8.77 -12.31
CA GLU A 201 -8.89 7.78 -12.11
C GLU A 201 -9.76 7.70 -13.36
N LEU A 202 -9.86 6.50 -13.92
CA LEU A 202 -10.72 6.22 -15.07
C LEU A 202 -12.14 5.91 -14.59
N ASP A 203 -13.13 6.48 -15.29
CA ASP A 203 -14.54 6.38 -14.96
C ASP A 203 -15.16 5.04 -15.38
N VAL A 204 -14.49 3.94 -15.02
CA VAL A 204 -14.94 2.57 -15.25
C VAL A 204 -14.60 1.72 -14.03
N PRO A 205 -15.55 0.97 -13.43
CA PRO A 205 -15.32 0.20 -12.21
C PRO A 205 -14.71 -1.17 -12.55
N LEU A 206 -13.38 -1.22 -12.66
CA LEU A 206 -12.62 -2.44 -12.95
C LEU A 206 -11.73 -2.91 -11.80
N PHE A 207 -11.72 -2.23 -10.67
CA PHE A 207 -11.13 -2.71 -9.44
C PHE A 207 -12.23 -3.09 -8.46
N PHE A 208 -12.21 -4.34 -7.96
CA PHE A 208 -13.22 -4.89 -7.07
C PHE A 208 -12.62 -5.09 -5.68
N TRP A 209 -13.01 -4.21 -4.75
CA TRP A 209 -12.58 -4.23 -3.38
C TRP A 209 -13.51 -5.06 -2.51
N ARG A 210 -13.03 -6.21 -2.02
CA ARG A 210 -13.83 -7.10 -1.18
C ARG A 210 -13.86 -6.63 0.27
N VAL A 211 -15.06 -6.48 0.81
CA VAL A 211 -15.30 -6.10 2.21
C VAL A 211 -15.68 -7.36 3.00
N HIS A 212 -14.80 -7.73 3.95
CA HIS A 212 -15.03 -8.90 4.81
C HIS A 212 -14.44 -8.72 6.23
N PRO A 213 -14.91 -9.48 7.25
CA PRO A 213 -14.49 -9.27 8.65
C PRO A 213 -13.00 -9.47 8.93
N GLN A 214 -12.29 -10.23 8.10
CA GLN A 214 -10.86 -10.55 8.28
C GLN A 214 -9.92 -9.53 7.60
N GLN A 215 -10.46 -8.46 7.00
CA GLN A 215 -9.62 -7.41 6.42
C GLN A 215 -8.76 -6.72 7.48
N SER A 216 -7.54 -6.34 7.09
CA SER A 216 -6.60 -5.60 7.93
C SER A 216 -7.13 -4.27 8.47
N THR A 217 -8.12 -3.68 7.81
CA THR A 217 -8.76 -2.41 8.20
C THR A 217 -9.98 -2.60 9.12
N ARG A 218 -10.52 -3.83 9.26
CA ARG A 218 -11.74 -4.10 10.01
C ARG A 218 -11.54 -5.26 10.99
N GLY A 219 -11.75 -5.04 12.27
CA GLY A 219 -12.02 -6.07 13.27
C GLY A 219 -10.82 -6.73 13.97
N VAL A 220 -9.90 -7.36 13.26
CA VAL A 220 -8.84 -8.19 13.89
C VAL A 220 -7.76 -7.33 14.54
N TYR A 221 -7.58 -6.09 14.10
CA TYR A 221 -6.51 -5.18 14.57
C TYR A 221 -7.06 -3.98 15.34
N ALA A 222 -8.04 -4.21 16.19
CA ALA A 222 -8.58 -3.18 17.10
C ALA A 222 -7.51 -2.70 18.10
N VAL A 223 -6.54 -3.54 18.42
CA VAL A 223 -5.41 -3.22 19.31
C VAL A 223 -4.23 -2.70 18.48
N GLU A 224 -3.69 -1.55 18.85
CA GLU A 224 -2.60 -0.88 18.14
C GLU A 224 -1.34 -1.74 18.02
N ARG A 225 -1.03 -2.55 19.05
CA ARG A 225 0.10 -3.50 19.05
C ARG A 225 -0.04 -4.56 17.95
N ASP A 226 -1.24 -5.12 17.78
CA ASP A 226 -1.49 -6.16 16.78
C ASP A 226 -1.40 -5.56 15.37
N ARG A 227 -1.82 -4.31 15.21
CA ARG A 227 -1.69 -3.57 13.96
C ARG A 227 -0.24 -3.31 13.59
N VAL A 228 0.61 -2.94 14.56
CA VAL A 228 2.05 -2.78 14.33
C VAL A 228 2.70 -4.11 13.96
N ALA A 229 2.35 -5.20 14.67
CA ALA A 229 2.83 -6.55 14.39
C ALA A 229 2.44 -7.04 12.99
N TRP A 230 1.26 -6.64 12.52
CA TRP A 230 0.82 -6.97 11.16
C TRP A 230 1.70 -6.29 10.10
N PHE A 231 2.08 -5.03 10.30
CA PHE A 231 2.96 -4.31 9.37
C PHE A 231 4.41 -4.82 9.42
N ASP A 232 4.92 -5.15 10.62
CA ASP A 232 6.29 -5.62 10.83
C ASP A 232 6.36 -6.48 12.09
N THR A 233 6.56 -7.77 11.93
CA THR A 233 6.62 -8.73 13.05
C THR A 233 7.81 -8.46 13.96
N ALA A 234 8.93 -7.97 13.43
CA ALA A 234 10.11 -7.61 14.22
C ALA A 234 9.89 -6.33 15.06
N ALA A 235 8.98 -5.45 14.64
CA ALA A 235 8.62 -4.24 15.37
C ALA A 235 7.70 -4.52 16.57
N ALA A 236 7.00 -5.65 16.59
CA ALA A 236 6.07 -6.02 17.66
C ALA A 236 6.75 -6.13 19.04
N ALA A 237 8.04 -6.51 19.06
CA ALA A 237 8.85 -6.60 20.28
C ALA A 237 9.50 -5.27 20.70
N ARG A 238 9.32 -4.20 19.91
CA ARG A 238 9.95 -2.89 20.15
C ARG A 238 8.93 -1.86 20.58
N VAL A 239 9.40 -0.86 21.33
CA VAL A 239 8.59 0.34 21.58
C VAL A 239 8.48 1.11 20.25
N THR A 240 7.28 1.13 19.68
CA THR A 240 6.98 1.84 18.45
C THR A 240 6.25 3.15 18.74
N LEU A 241 6.44 4.12 17.86
CA LEU A 241 5.80 5.44 17.93
C LEU A 241 5.04 5.67 16.62
N PRO A 242 3.91 4.98 16.34
CA PRO A 242 3.28 4.96 15.02
C PRO A 242 2.92 6.34 14.49
N LYS A 243 2.41 7.24 15.34
CA LYS A 243 2.06 8.61 14.93
C LYS A 243 3.29 9.47 14.62
N TRP A 244 4.38 9.27 15.34
CA TRP A 244 5.65 9.91 15.02
C TRP A 244 6.26 9.37 13.73
N GLN A 245 6.17 8.06 13.48
CA GLN A 245 6.63 7.47 12.23
C GLN A 245 5.85 8.02 11.03
N PHE A 246 4.52 8.17 11.17
CA PHE A 246 3.67 8.80 10.19
C PHE A 246 4.07 10.26 9.91
N PHE A 247 4.23 11.06 10.96
CA PHE A 247 4.69 12.45 10.87
C PHE A 247 6.06 12.57 10.18
N HIS A 248 7.05 11.77 10.61
CA HIS A 248 8.36 11.72 9.98
C HIS A 248 8.29 11.25 8.52
N GLY A 249 7.37 10.34 8.20
CA GLY A 249 7.11 9.89 6.83
C GLY A 249 6.76 11.07 5.92
N TYR A 250 5.85 11.92 6.33
CA TYR A 250 5.50 13.15 5.58
C TYR A 250 6.67 14.11 5.42
N ILE A 251 7.43 14.36 6.52
CA ILE A 251 8.62 15.23 6.46
C ILE A 251 9.63 14.70 5.43
N ARG A 252 9.93 13.39 5.49
CA ARG A 252 10.87 12.75 4.55
C ARG A 252 10.37 12.79 3.12
N ALA A 253 9.07 12.59 2.88
CA ALA A 253 8.45 12.69 1.57
C ALA A 253 8.69 14.08 0.94
N VAL A 254 8.42 15.15 1.69
CA VAL A 254 8.65 16.53 1.24
C VAL A 254 10.15 16.84 1.04
N MET A 255 11.02 16.28 1.86
CA MET A 255 12.48 16.47 1.73
C MET A 255 13.02 15.79 0.47
N ARG A 256 12.51 14.59 0.13
CA ARG A 256 12.99 13.77 -1.00
C ARG A 256 12.49 14.29 -2.34
N ALA A 257 11.25 14.78 -2.37
CA ALA A 257 10.60 15.22 -3.60
C ALA A 257 11.29 16.43 -4.25
N PRO A 258 11.27 16.56 -5.59
CA PRO A 258 11.90 17.65 -6.34
C PRO A 258 11.07 18.94 -6.25
N LEU A 259 10.97 19.53 -5.07
CA LEU A 259 10.17 20.71 -4.77
C LEU A 259 11.03 21.96 -4.61
N GLY A 260 10.52 23.10 -5.06
CA GLY A 260 11.05 24.42 -4.72
C GLY A 260 10.77 24.79 -3.26
N TRP A 261 11.51 25.79 -2.73
CA TRP A 261 11.40 26.21 -1.33
C TRP A 261 9.98 26.64 -0.92
N GLY A 262 9.29 27.41 -1.76
CA GLY A 262 7.91 27.83 -1.48
C GLY A 262 6.94 26.65 -1.37
N GLN A 263 7.09 25.66 -2.24
CA GLN A 263 6.29 24.43 -2.22
C GLN A 263 6.56 23.59 -0.95
N ARG A 264 7.83 23.48 -0.55
CA ARG A 264 8.21 22.79 0.70
C ARG A 264 7.61 23.48 1.93
N LEU A 265 7.71 24.81 2.01
CA LEU A 265 7.11 25.58 3.10
C LEU A 265 5.59 25.36 3.17
N TYR A 266 4.92 25.37 2.03
CA TYR A 266 3.48 25.08 1.96
C TYR A 266 3.17 23.67 2.50
N CYS A 267 3.92 22.64 2.09
CA CYS A 267 3.74 21.29 2.59
C CYS A 267 3.99 21.22 4.11
N TYR A 268 5.06 21.82 4.63
CA TYR A 268 5.36 21.81 6.06
C TYR A 268 4.29 22.53 6.90
N ALA A 269 3.74 23.64 6.40
CA ALA A 269 2.60 24.30 7.05
C ALA A 269 1.39 23.37 7.19
N HIS A 270 1.11 22.56 6.14
CA HIS A 270 0.01 21.60 6.17
C HIS A 270 0.33 20.36 7.04
N ILE A 271 1.58 19.90 7.11
CA ILE A 271 2.01 18.87 8.07
C ILE A 271 1.84 19.40 9.51
N GLY A 272 2.21 20.64 9.79
CA GLY A 272 1.93 21.29 11.08
C GLY A 272 0.43 21.32 11.40
N ARG A 273 -0.41 21.70 10.42
CA ARG A 273 -1.87 21.67 10.58
C ARG A 273 -2.41 20.25 10.83
N TRP A 274 -1.84 19.23 10.16
CA TRP A 274 -2.19 17.82 10.36
C TRP A 274 -1.99 17.39 11.82
N VAL A 275 -0.93 17.85 12.50
CA VAL A 275 -0.68 17.53 13.91
C VAL A 275 -1.86 17.93 14.80
N PHE A 276 -2.49 19.06 14.52
CA PHE A 276 -3.65 19.56 15.31
C PHE A 276 -4.99 19.02 14.79
N MET A 277 -5.02 18.41 13.63
CA MET A 277 -6.23 17.83 13.06
C MET A 277 -6.57 16.51 13.76
N ARG A 278 -7.84 16.27 14.12
CA ARG A 278 -8.29 15.00 14.74
C ARG A 278 -7.50 14.59 15.98
N ASP A 279 -6.95 15.55 16.72
CA ASP A 279 -6.19 15.30 17.94
C ASP A 279 -4.94 14.39 17.71
N HIS A 280 -4.33 14.44 16.51
CA HIS A 280 -3.10 13.66 16.27
C HIS A 280 -2.01 13.98 17.30
N TYR A 281 -1.90 15.22 17.76
CA TYR A 281 -0.96 15.60 18.83
C TYR A 281 -1.21 14.82 20.11
N ARG A 282 -2.49 14.54 20.48
CA ARG A 282 -2.82 13.72 21.67
C ARG A 282 -2.34 12.29 21.49
N ALA A 283 -2.54 11.72 20.27
CA ALA A 283 -2.02 10.40 19.97
C ALA A 283 -0.48 10.36 19.96
N MET A 284 0.18 11.41 19.44
CA MET A 284 1.65 11.54 19.51
C MET A 284 2.16 11.61 20.95
N VAL A 285 1.49 12.36 21.82
CA VAL A 285 1.82 12.40 23.27
C VAL A 285 1.58 11.04 23.92
N LYS A 286 0.46 10.37 23.59
CA LYS A 286 0.18 9.01 24.09
C LYS A 286 1.27 8.02 23.69
N ASP A 287 1.74 8.07 22.44
CA ASP A 287 2.87 7.24 21.97
C ASP A 287 4.09 7.41 22.88
N LEU A 288 4.47 8.66 23.20
CA LEU A 288 5.62 8.96 24.06
C LEU A 288 5.43 8.44 25.50
N LEU A 289 4.22 8.63 26.06
CA LEU A 289 3.91 8.15 27.43
C LEU A 289 3.96 6.62 27.50
N LEU A 290 3.44 5.91 26.51
CA LEU A 290 3.51 4.45 26.43
C LEU A 290 4.96 3.97 26.28
N ALA A 291 5.75 4.66 25.45
CA ALA A 291 7.18 4.38 25.30
C ALA A 291 7.97 4.56 26.61
N ALA A 292 7.66 5.59 27.37
CA ALA A 292 8.30 5.84 28.68
C ALA A 292 7.94 4.75 29.70
N ARG A 293 6.67 4.34 29.75
CA ARG A 293 6.20 3.25 30.64
C ARG A 293 6.82 1.90 30.29
N GLY A 294 6.89 1.54 29.01
CA GLY A 294 7.51 0.30 28.56
C GLY A 294 9.00 0.22 28.88
N ARG A 295 9.72 1.35 28.85
CA ARG A 295 11.13 1.43 29.29
C ARG A 295 11.29 1.33 30.81
N ALA A 296 10.34 1.83 31.57
CA ALA A 296 10.35 1.74 33.03
C ALA A 296 10.13 0.29 33.50
N SER A 297 9.17 -0.42 32.90
CA SER A 297 8.92 -1.85 33.17
C SER A 297 10.14 -2.72 32.84
N ALA A 298 10.75 -2.53 31.68
CA ALA A 298 11.93 -3.29 31.27
C ALA A 298 13.17 -3.04 32.17
N ARG A 299 13.22 -1.90 32.88
CA ARG A 299 14.29 -1.61 33.85
C ARG A 299 14.04 -2.20 35.23
N SER A 300 12.79 -2.41 35.62
CA SER A 300 12.43 -3.06 36.91
C SER A 300 12.68 -4.56 36.89
N ASP A 301 12.69 -5.20 35.71
CA ASP A 301 12.97 -6.63 35.55
C ASP A 301 14.49 -6.95 35.53
N ILE A 302 15.35 -5.94 35.56
CA ILE A 302 16.81 -6.07 35.71
C ILE A 302 17.14 -5.65 37.16
N SER A 303 16.73 -6.45 38.15
CA SER A 303 17.31 -6.40 39.48
C SER A 303 18.67 -7.12 39.47
N PRO A 304 19.73 -6.55 40.02
CA PRO A 304 21.03 -7.22 40.06
C PRO A 304 20.98 -8.44 40.99
N PRO A 305 21.86 -9.42 40.78
CA PRO A 305 21.91 -10.67 41.54
C PRO A 305 22.27 -10.47 43.00
#